data_01540fb4def90a81cc0dcf6335b62e14
#
_entry.id   01540fb4def90a81cc0dcf6335b62e14
#
_cell.length_a   1.000
_cell.length_b   1.000
_cell.length_c   1.000
_cell.angle_alpha   90.00
_cell.angle_beta   90.00
_cell.angle_gamma   90.00
#
_symmetry.space_group_name_H-M   'P 1'
#
loop_
_entity.id
_entity.type
_entity.pdbx_description
1 polymer ?
#
loop_
_entity_poly.entity_id
_entity_poly.type
_entity_poly.pdbx_seq_one_letter_code
_entity_poly.pdbx_strand_id
1 'polypeptide(L)'
;SGFKLRYILQQNIKNSYKKIKVYDKIKCEVRSLKKHKPLFNIAIISASVLLTTWCINKLIFVTSNLKDRLTTDKDQIYPWRFGNIFYTKTGEGSPILLLHDLKSTASANEWESVISRLSKNHTVYVMDMIGCGRSDKPKMTYTNYVYVQLINDFIRNVIGKPTDIMTSGLSGNIAIMGCTAESELYHRIIMVNPPSEKALRKYPKTNHKALKYLLECPLIGTSIYNMVFSKHAIAKELDKQIFV
;
A
#
# COMPACT_ATOMS: atom_id res chain seq x y z
N SER A 1 -39.67 67.41 -51.66
CA SER A 1 -39.85 67.12 -50.19
C SER A 1 -39.91 65.62 -49.94
N GLY A 2 -40.42 64.81 -50.82
CA GLY A 2 -40.54 63.33 -50.63
C GLY A 2 -39.23 62.53 -50.61
N PHE A 3 -38.16 62.98 -51.23
CA PHE A 3 -36.91 62.29 -51.40
C PHE A 3 -36.11 62.28 -50.03
N LYS A 4 -36.17 63.37 -49.29
CA LYS A 4 -35.51 63.53 -48.00
C LYS A 4 -36.13 62.64 -46.90
N LEU A 5 -37.44 62.46 -46.97
CA LEU A 5 -38.17 61.60 -46.02
C LEU A 5 -37.87 60.11 -46.25
N ARG A 6 -37.79 59.68 -47.51
CA ARG A 6 -37.39 58.30 -47.86
C ARG A 6 -35.95 57.96 -47.42
N TYR A 7 -35.02 58.88 -47.55
CA TYR A 7 -33.64 58.67 -47.12
C TYR A 7 -33.54 58.54 -45.63
N ILE A 8 -34.24 59.32 -44.84
CA ILE A 8 -34.26 59.25 -43.37
C ILE A 8 -34.88 57.93 -42.88
N LEU A 9 -35.98 57.51 -43.53
CA LEU A 9 -36.60 56.22 -43.23
C LEU A 9 -35.68 55.02 -43.52
N GLN A 10 -34.96 55.02 -44.66
CA GLN A 10 -33.98 53.98 -44.99
C GLN A 10 -32.81 53.94 -44.00
N GLN A 11 -32.30 55.07 -43.52
CA GLN A 11 -31.26 55.16 -42.52
C GLN A 11 -31.75 54.63 -41.16
N ASN A 12 -32.96 54.97 -40.77
CA ASN A 12 -33.56 54.50 -39.52
C ASN A 12 -33.80 52.97 -39.55
N ILE A 13 -34.24 52.43 -40.67
CA ILE A 13 -34.41 51.00 -40.88
C ILE A 13 -33.05 50.31 -40.81
N LYS A 14 -32.02 50.79 -41.50
CA LYS A 14 -30.65 50.22 -41.43
C LYS A 14 -30.09 50.24 -40.03
N ASN A 15 -30.30 51.31 -39.28
CA ASN A 15 -29.83 51.43 -37.87
C ASN A 15 -30.61 50.49 -36.95
N SER A 16 -31.90 50.27 -37.16
CA SER A 16 -32.70 49.32 -36.40
C SER A 16 -32.25 47.88 -36.69
N TYR A 17 -31.99 47.49 -37.95
CA TYR A 17 -31.43 46.20 -38.30
C TYR A 17 -30.05 45.96 -37.68
N LYS A 18 -29.22 46.96 -37.64
CA LYS A 18 -27.88 46.86 -37.00
C LYS A 18 -27.99 46.65 -35.47
N LYS A 19 -28.94 47.35 -34.82
CA LYS A 19 -29.22 47.15 -33.37
C LYS A 19 -29.77 45.74 -33.07
N ILE A 20 -30.67 45.22 -33.92
CA ILE A 20 -31.22 43.86 -33.75
C ILE A 20 -30.11 42.81 -33.92
N LYS A 21 -29.25 42.93 -34.93
CA LYS A 21 -28.12 42.01 -35.13
C LYS A 21 -27.14 41.98 -33.92
N VAL A 22 -26.85 43.16 -33.34
CA VAL A 22 -25.99 43.26 -32.15
C VAL A 22 -26.66 42.61 -30.94
N TYR A 23 -27.97 42.86 -30.76
CA TYR A 23 -28.73 42.26 -29.67
C TYR A 23 -28.77 40.74 -29.76
N ASP A 24 -29.00 40.17 -30.97
CA ASP A 24 -29.00 38.72 -31.20
C ASP A 24 -27.61 38.08 -30.96
N LYS A 25 -26.55 38.78 -31.34
CA LYS A 25 -25.17 38.36 -31.06
C LYS A 25 -24.87 38.28 -29.59
N ILE A 26 -25.23 39.34 -28.82
CA ILE A 26 -25.05 39.39 -27.37
C ILE A 26 -25.90 38.32 -26.69
N LYS A 27 -27.15 38.11 -27.15
CA LYS A 27 -28.03 37.06 -26.60
C LYS A 27 -27.47 35.66 -26.86
N CYS A 28 -26.84 35.43 -27.99
CA CYS A 28 -26.16 34.17 -28.34
C CYS A 28 -24.92 33.94 -27.45
N GLU A 29 -24.08 34.98 -27.23
CA GLU A 29 -22.91 34.89 -26.36
C GLU A 29 -23.32 34.68 -24.91
N VAL A 30 -24.34 35.35 -24.39
CA VAL A 30 -24.85 35.14 -23.04
C VAL A 30 -25.45 33.75 -22.86
N ARG A 31 -26.12 33.18 -23.87
CA ARG A 31 -26.58 31.78 -23.82
C ARG A 31 -25.40 30.78 -23.83
N SER A 32 -24.37 31.06 -24.61
CA SER A 32 -23.15 30.23 -24.60
C SER A 32 -22.48 30.24 -23.21
N LEU A 33 -22.30 31.39 -22.60
CA LEU A 33 -21.74 31.54 -21.25
C LEU A 33 -22.58 30.82 -20.17
N LYS A 34 -23.92 30.90 -20.27
CA LYS A 34 -24.81 30.16 -19.35
C LYS A 34 -24.74 28.65 -19.50
N LYS A 35 -24.48 28.14 -20.70
CA LYS A 35 -24.39 26.70 -20.98
C LYS A 35 -23.13 26.08 -20.38
N HIS A 36 -22.04 26.82 -20.23
CA HIS A 36 -20.77 26.32 -19.68
C HIS A 36 -20.65 26.44 -18.15
N LYS A 37 -21.48 27.29 -17.51
CA LYS A 37 -21.47 27.45 -16.04
C LYS A 37 -21.63 26.13 -15.26
N PRO A 38 -22.58 25.24 -15.60
CA PRO A 38 -22.72 23.98 -14.84
C PRO A 38 -21.50 23.06 -15.00
N LEU A 39 -20.90 23.00 -16.18
CA LEU A 39 -19.67 22.20 -16.42
C LEU A 39 -18.49 22.76 -15.63
N PHE A 40 -18.34 24.08 -15.57
CA PHE A 40 -17.30 24.75 -14.79
C PHE A 40 -17.48 24.51 -13.29
N ASN A 41 -18.70 24.59 -12.78
CA ASN A 41 -19.00 24.29 -11.39
C ASN A 41 -18.71 22.80 -11.03
N ILE A 42 -19.09 21.89 -11.91
CA ILE A 42 -18.78 20.46 -11.75
C ILE A 42 -17.26 20.25 -11.70
N ALA A 43 -16.51 20.91 -12.60
CA ALA A 43 -15.05 20.80 -12.61
C ALA A 43 -14.42 21.33 -11.31
N ILE A 44 -14.89 22.46 -10.77
CA ILE A 44 -14.42 23.01 -9.48
C ILE A 44 -14.74 22.04 -8.34
N ILE A 45 -15.97 21.53 -8.27
CA ILE A 45 -16.38 20.60 -7.22
C ILE A 45 -15.53 19.32 -7.29
N SER A 46 -15.33 18.75 -8.48
CA SER A 46 -14.49 17.58 -8.68
C SER A 46 -13.04 17.81 -8.25
N ALA A 47 -12.45 18.95 -8.65
CA ALA A 47 -11.10 19.32 -8.26
C ALA A 47 -10.98 19.50 -6.74
N SER A 48 -11.98 20.12 -6.09
CA SER A 48 -12.01 20.30 -4.63
C SER A 48 -12.08 18.96 -3.89
N VAL A 49 -12.91 18.02 -4.34
CA VAL A 49 -13.01 16.67 -3.76
C VAL A 49 -11.69 15.92 -3.91
N LEU A 50 -11.06 15.96 -5.08
CA LEU A 50 -9.77 15.31 -5.32
C LEU A 50 -8.67 15.90 -4.42
N LEU A 51 -8.61 17.22 -4.30
CA LEU A 51 -7.64 17.90 -3.45
C LEU A 51 -7.86 17.57 -1.96
N THR A 52 -9.09 17.58 -1.50
CA THR A 52 -9.44 17.25 -0.11
C THR A 52 -9.05 15.80 0.20
N THR A 53 -9.36 14.85 -0.69
CA THR A 53 -8.98 13.45 -0.54
C THR A 53 -7.46 13.28 -0.48
N TRP A 54 -6.73 13.99 -1.33
CA TRP A 54 -5.26 13.98 -1.33
C TRP A 54 -4.71 14.53 -0.02
N CYS A 55 -5.22 15.66 0.46
CA CYS A 55 -4.81 16.26 1.74
C CYS A 55 -5.05 15.31 2.92
N ILE A 56 -6.22 14.66 2.99
CA ILE A 56 -6.55 13.70 4.04
C ILE A 56 -5.59 12.52 4.00
N ASN A 57 -5.37 11.91 2.83
CA ASN A 57 -4.43 10.80 2.68
C ASN A 57 -3.00 11.19 3.10
N LYS A 58 -2.56 12.39 2.73
CA LYS A 58 -1.24 12.91 3.12
C LYS A 58 -1.14 13.14 4.63
N LEU A 59 -2.19 13.68 5.25
CA LEU A 59 -2.24 13.89 6.70
C LEU A 59 -2.17 12.55 7.46
N ILE A 60 -2.93 11.56 7.04
CA ILE A 60 -2.89 10.20 7.64
C ILE A 60 -1.48 9.63 7.54
N PHE A 61 -0.84 9.72 6.37
CA PHE A 61 0.52 9.24 6.17
C PHE A 61 1.53 9.94 7.09
N VAL A 62 1.49 11.28 7.17
CA VAL A 62 2.41 12.05 8.04
C VAL A 62 2.18 11.70 9.52
N THR A 63 0.92 11.68 9.97
CA THR A 63 0.61 11.39 11.38
C THR A 63 0.91 9.96 11.80
N SER A 64 0.78 8.98 10.89
CA SER A 64 1.14 7.59 11.16
C SER A 64 2.65 7.39 11.32
N ASN A 65 3.46 8.18 10.62
CA ASN A 65 4.93 8.10 10.70
C ASN A 65 5.53 8.87 11.89
N LEU A 66 4.77 9.75 12.55
CA LEU A 66 5.26 10.54 13.69
C LEU A 66 5.44 9.72 14.98
N LYS A 67 4.87 8.53 15.07
CA LYS A 67 4.97 7.65 16.23
C LYS A 67 5.64 6.34 15.84
N ASP A 68 6.95 6.37 15.69
CA ASP A 68 7.73 5.14 15.63
C ASP A 68 7.76 4.51 17.02
N ARG A 69 6.75 3.67 17.32
CA ARG A 69 6.62 2.97 18.60
C ARG A 69 7.40 1.66 18.64
N LEU A 70 8.08 1.32 17.55
CA LEU A 70 8.69 0.01 17.36
C LEU A 70 10.21 0.05 17.44
N THR A 71 10.84 1.21 17.64
CA THR A 71 12.29 1.34 17.83
C THR A 71 12.73 0.80 19.17
N THR A 72 13.68 -0.13 19.15
CA THR A 72 14.34 -0.67 20.36
C THR A 72 15.87 -0.60 20.18
N ASP A 73 16.63 -0.59 21.28
CA ASP A 73 18.11 -0.59 21.26
C ASP A 73 18.72 -1.86 20.62
N LYS A 74 17.88 -2.86 20.34
CA LYS A 74 18.25 -4.15 19.74
C LYS A 74 18.04 -4.19 18.23
N ASP A 75 17.60 -3.08 17.65
CA ASP A 75 17.29 -2.95 16.24
C ASP A 75 18.55 -3.02 15.39
N GLN A 76 18.57 -3.93 14.42
CA GLN A 76 19.67 -4.11 13.50
C GLN A 76 19.15 -4.10 12.04
N ILE A 77 20.04 -3.72 11.12
CA ILE A 77 19.72 -3.65 9.70
C ILE A 77 20.71 -4.53 8.93
N TYR A 78 20.19 -5.42 8.11
CA TYR A 78 20.94 -6.19 7.15
C TYR A 78 20.74 -5.60 5.75
N PRO A 79 21.78 -4.96 5.15
CA PRO A 79 21.72 -4.48 3.76
C PRO A 79 21.65 -5.68 2.82
N TRP A 80 20.48 -5.89 2.22
CA TRP A 80 20.26 -6.96 1.25
C TRP A 80 20.07 -6.38 -0.16
N ARG A 81 20.23 -7.22 -1.19
CA ARG A 81 20.23 -6.79 -2.61
C ARG A 81 19.01 -5.96 -3.05
N PHE A 82 17.87 -6.13 -2.42
CA PHE A 82 16.63 -5.43 -2.79
C PHE A 82 16.15 -4.41 -1.75
N GLY A 83 16.92 -4.18 -0.70
CA GLY A 83 16.61 -3.20 0.34
C GLY A 83 17.09 -3.62 1.71
N ASN A 84 16.92 -2.76 2.68
CA ASN A 84 17.33 -2.98 4.05
C ASN A 84 16.34 -3.90 4.76
N ILE A 85 16.85 -4.93 5.39
CA ILE A 85 16.09 -5.90 6.17
C ILE A 85 16.29 -5.59 7.65
N PHE A 86 15.18 -5.30 8.30
CA PHE A 86 15.13 -5.06 9.72
C PHE A 86 15.11 -6.39 10.48
N TYR A 87 15.92 -6.51 11.52
CA TYR A 87 15.89 -7.66 12.42
C TYR A 87 16.33 -7.28 13.82
N THR A 88 16.01 -8.13 14.79
CA THR A 88 16.49 -8.04 16.16
C THR A 88 17.26 -9.30 16.52
N LYS A 89 18.25 -9.17 17.42
CA LYS A 89 19.03 -10.28 17.96
C LYS A 89 18.97 -10.23 19.48
N THR A 90 18.61 -11.33 20.14
CA THR A 90 18.49 -11.39 21.61
C THR A 90 18.90 -12.76 22.13
N GLY A 91 19.59 -12.79 23.29
CA GLY A 91 20.03 -14.01 23.94
C GLY A 91 21.34 -14.59 23.39
N GLU A 92 21.76 -15.70 23.97
CA GLU A 92 22.98 -16.44 23.62
C GLU A 92 22.67 -17.94 23.53
N GLY A 93 23.40 -18.68 22.68
CA GLY A 93 23.22 -20.11 22.46
C GLY A 93 23.05 -20.48 20.98
N SER A 94 22.42 -21.63 20.74
CA SER A 94 22.15 -22.08 19.36
C SER A 94 21.23 -21.09 18.61
N PRO A 95 21.49 -20.78 17.33
CA PRO A 95 20.71 -19.81 16.60
C PRO A 95 19.31 -20.33 16.28
N ILE A 96 18.31 -19.45 16.45
CA ILE A 96 16.93 -19.65 16.01
C ILE A 96 16.44 -18.40 15.30
N LEU A 97 15.89 -18.57 14.07
CA LEU A 97 15.31 -17.51 13.26
C LEU A 97 13.79 -17.63 13.28
N LEU A 98 13.14 -16.55 13.71
CA LEU A 98 11.68 -16.44 13.76
C LEU A 98 11.19 -15.65 12.54
N LEU A 99 10.28 -16.25 11.76
CA LEU A 99 9.71 -15.70 10.54
C LEU A 99 8.20 -15.51 10.72
N HIS A 100 7.74 -14.27 10.65
CA HIS A 100 6.32 -13.91 10.73
C HIS A 100 5.54 -14.42 9.49
N ASP A 101 4.19 -14.45 9.57
CA ASP A 101 3.34 -14.81 8.44
C ASP A 101 3.49 -13.82 7.26
N LEU A 102 3.25 -14.28 6.04
CA LEU A 102 3.28 -13.47 4.82
C LEU A 102 1.96 -12.73 4.57
N LYS A 103 1.56 -11.91 5.55
CA LYS A 103 0.42 -10.99 5.44
C LYS A 103 0.92 -9.55 5.41
N SER A 104 0.18 -8.68 4.76
CA SER A 104 0.52 -7.25 4.66
C SER A 104 0.61 -6.52 6.01
N THR A 105 0.01 -7.07 7.05
CA THR A 105 0.02 -6.55 8.43
C THR A 105 0.97 -7.29 9.36
N ALA A 106 1.60 -8.37 8.90
CA ALA A 106 2.50 -9.17 9.71
C ALA A 106 3.86 -8.49 9.89
N SER A 107 4.46 -8.72 11.04
CA SER A 107 5.79 -8.21 11.40
C SER A 107 6.41 -9.05 12.50
N ALA A 108 7.66 -8.76 12.83
CA ALA A 108 8.41 -9.37 13.94
C ALA A 108 7.65 -9.34 15.29
N ASN A 109 6.74 -8.40 15.49
CA ASN A 109 5.93 -8.29 16.73
C ASN A 109 5.06 -9.52 17.00
N GLU A 110 4.77 -10.34 15.99
CA GLU A 110 4.04 -11.60 16.15
C GLU A 110 4.73 -12.53 17.18
N TRP A 111 6.04 -12.40 17.32
CA TRP A 111 6.87 -13.27 18.15
C TRP A 111 7.21 -12.68 19.53
N GLU A 112 6.77 -11.45 19.84
CA GLU A 112 7.16 -10.72 21.05
C GLU A 112 6.96 -11.55 22.34
N SER A 113 5.85 -12.26 22.45
CA SER A 113 5.50 -13.07 23.63
C SER A 113 6.43 -14.28 23.87
N VAL A 114 7.11 -14.79 22.83
CA VAL A 114 7.96 -15.99 22.93
C VAL A 114 9.45 -15.68 22.99
N ILE A 115 9.89 -14.50 22.54
CA ILE A 115 11.30 -14.10 22.51
C ILE A 115 11.97 -14.26 23.88
N SER A 116 11.32 -13.79 24.94
CA SER A 116 11.87 -13.82 26.31
C SER A 116 12.12 -15.24 26.84
N ARG A 117 11.34 -16.21 26.37
CA ARG A 117 11.53 -17.64 26.74
C ARG A 117 12.64 -18.27 25.93
N LEU A 118 12.62 -18.04 24.61
CA LEU A 118 13.60 -18.65 23.70
C LEU A 118 15.00 -18.08 23.92
N SER A 119 15.13 -16.79 24.23
CA SER A 119 16.42 -16.11 24.46
C SER A 119 17.18 -16.59 25.70
N LYS A 120 16.58 -17.42 26.56
CA LYS A 120 17.28 -18.04 27.70
C LYS A 120 18.30 -19.08 27.26
N ASN A 121 18.05 -19.78 26.15
CA ASN A 121 18.86 -20.90 25.69
C ASN A 121 19.27 -20.77 24.21
N HIS A 122 18.79 -19.75 23.50
CA HIS A 122 19.03 -19.54 22.09
C HIS A 122 19.44 -18.10 21.78
N THR A 123 20.24 -17.93 20.74
CA THR A 123 20.38 -16.65 20.08
C THR A 123 19.20 -16.50 19.12
N VAL A 124 18.21 -15.71 19.54
CA VAL A 124 16.95 -15.49 18.81
C VAL A 124 17.12 -14.36 17.82
N TYR A 125 16.96 -14.65 16.55
CA TYR A 125 16.86 -13.68 15.47
C TYR A 125 15.39 -13.55 15.07
N VAL A 126 14.87 -12.33 15.03
CA VAL A 126 13.51 -12.05 14.56
C VAL A 126 13.62 -11.07 13.42
N MET A 127 13.14 -11.44 12.23
CA MET A 127 13.31 -10.67 11.01
C MET A 127 11.97 -10.20 10.48
N ASP A 128 11.88 -8.92 10.11
CA ASP A 128 10.82 -8.43 9.23
C ASP A 128 11.19 -8.76 7.78
N MET A 129 10.42 -9.61 7.12
CA MET A 129 10.70 -9.95 5.72
C MET A 129 10.49 -8.74 4.81
N ILE A 130 11.21 -8.70 3.67
CA ILE A 130 11.09 -7.61 2.70
C ILE A 130 9.65 -7.38 2.29
N GLY A 131 9.22 -6.12 2.26
CA GLY A 131 7.81 -5.77 2.01
C GLY A 131 6.94 -5.71 3.27
N CYS A 132 7.42 -6.17 4.42
CA CYS A 132 6.68 -6.26 5.68
C CYS A 132 7.35 -5.43 6.80
N GLY A 133 6.60 -5.16 7.86
CA GLY A 133 7.08 -4.52 9.07
C GLY A 133 7.91 -3.27 8.82
N ARG A 134 9.12 -3.23 9.40
CA ARG A 134 10.10 -2.13 9.30
C ARG A 134 11.13 -2.32 8.18
N SER A 135 11.13 -3.49 7.51
CA SER A 135 11.98 -3.71 6.33
C SER A 135 11.52 -2.88 5.15
N ASP A 136 12.43 -2.60 4.22
CA ASP A 136 12.16 -1.85 3.00
C ASP A 136 11.03 -2.50 2.17
N LYS A 137 10.29 -1.66 1.45
CA LYS A 137 9.15 -2.04 0.62
C LYS A 137 9.37 -1.62 -0.83
N PRO A 138 10.40 -2.18 -1.51
CA PRO A 138 10.69 -1.83 -2.90
C PRO A 138 9.53 -2.17 -3.83
N LYS A 139 9.37 -1.39 -4.90
CA LYS A 139 8.37 -1.63 -5.93
C LYS A 139 8.81 -2.78 -6.83
N MET A 140 8.51 -4.01 -6.42
CA MET A 140 8.89 -5.24 -7.12
C MET A 140 7.79 -6.29 -7.02
N THR A 141 7.93 -7.40 -7.75
CA THR A 141 7.07 -8.56 -7.57
C THR A 141 7.64 -9.44 -6.46
N TYR A 142 6.91 -9.58 -5.37
CA TYR A 142 7.27 -10.43 -4.24
C TYR A 142 6.89 -11.87 -4.57
N THR A 143 7.89 -12.68 -4.94
CA THR A 143 7.72 -14.10 -5.25
C THR A 143 8.23 -14.98 -4.10
N ASN A 144 7.76 -16.20 -4.02
CA ASN A 144 8.29 -17.18 -3.04
C ASN A 144 9.82 -17.30 -3.15
N TYR A 145 10.35 -17.24 -4.37
CA TYR A 145 11.79 -17.33 -4.63
C TYR A 145 12.58 -16.18 -4.01
N VAL A 146 12.05 -14.96 -4.03
CA VAL A 146 12.66 -13.80 -3.37
C VAL A 146 12.77 -14.01 -1.86
N TYR A 147 11.74 -14.56 -1.24
CA TYR A 147 11.76 -14.86 0.19
C TYR A 147 12.71 -16.01 0.53
N VAL A 148 12.74 -17.06 -0.28
CA VAL A 148 13.72 -18.15 -0.13
C VAL A 148 15.15 -17.61 -0.16
N GLN A 149 15.47 -16.78 -1.16
CA GLN A 149 16.80 -16.16 -1.25
C GLN A 149 17.10 -15.26 -0.05
N LEU A 150 16.13 -14.50 0.41
CA LEU A 150 16.31 -13.63 1.59
C LEU A 150 16.67 -14.46 2.83
N ILE A 151 15.93 -15.54 3.10
CA ILE A 151 16.15 -16.37 4.28
C ILE A 151 17.54 -17.04 4.19
N ASN A 152 17.87 -17.65 3.06
CA ASN A 152 19.15 -18.33 2.87
C ASN A 152 20.32 -17.35 2.96
N ASP A 153 20.23 -16.17 2.32
CA ASP A 153 21.25 -15.14 2.41
C ASP A 153 21.39 -14.59 3.84
N PHE A 154 20.29 -14.44 4.58
CA PHE A 154 20.32 -13.98 5.97
C PHE A 154 21.01 -15.03 6.88
N ILE A 155 20.68 -16.31 6.74
CA ILE A 155 21.33 -17.35 7.52
C ILE A 155 22.83 -17.38 7.20
N ARG A 156 23.19 -17.31 5.94
CA ARG A 156 24.59 -17.38 5.50
C ARG A 156 25.41 -16.17 5.95
N ASN A 157 24.88 -14.96 5.75
CA ASN A 157 25.64 -13.72 5.91
C ASN A 157 25.54 -13.11 7.31
N VAL A 158 24.43 -13.32 8.02
CA VAL A 158 24.20 -12.71 9.35
C VAL A 158 24.37 -13.72 10.46
N ILE A 159 23.84 -14.93 10.32
CA ILE A 159 23.92 -15.96 11.37
C ILE A 159 25.21 -16.80 11.24
N GLY A 160 25.54 -17.19 10.02
CA GLY A 160 26.79 -17.93 9.68
C GLY A 160 26.84 -19.37 10.18
N LYS A 161 25.71 -19.96 10.59
CA LYS A 161 25.62 -21.33 11.14
C LYS A 161 24.30 -21.98 10.75
N PRO A 162 24.22 -23.33 10.64
CA PRO A 162 22.93 -24.03 10.53
C PRO A 162 21.97 -23.59 11.64
N THR A 163 20.75 -23.23 11.28
CA THR A 163 19.85 -22.48 12.13
C THR A 163 18.51 -23.20 12.29
N ASP A 164 17.97 -23.23 13.50
CA ASP A 164 16.57 -23.59 13.72
C ASP A 164 15.66 -22.50 13.19
N ILE A 165 14.63 -22.86 12.41
CA ILE A 165 13.71 -21.92 11.84
C ILE A 165 12.33 -22.14 12.46
N MET A 166 11.76 -21.08 13.05
CA MET A 166 10.37 -21.08 13.51
C MET A 166 9.56 -20.15 12.64
N THR A 167 8.47 -20.63 12.11
CA THR A 167 7.66 -19.92 11.11
C THR A 167 6.21 -19.87 11.54
N SER A 168 5.50 -18.81 11.11
CA SER A 168 4.06 -18.68 11.25
C SER A 168 3.38 -18.63 9.88
N GLY A 169 2.25 -19.33 9.74
CA GLY A 169 1.42 -19.30 8.55
C GLY A 169 2.15 -19.68 7.26
N LEU A 170 2.06 -18.83 6.23
CA LEU A 170 2.61 -19.07 4.89
C LEU A 170 4.15 -19.12 4.85
N SER A 171 4.84 -18.50 5.80
CA SER A 171 6.31 -18.50 5.82
C SER A 171 6.89 -19.92 6.04
N GLY A 172 6.11 -20.85 6.60
CA GLY A 172 6.48 -22.25 6.69
C GLY A 172 6.79 -22.91 5.35
N ASN A 173 5.98 -22.64 4.34
CA ASN A 173 6.22 -23.15 3.00
C ASN A 173 7.49 -22.58 2.37
N ILE A 174 7.78 -21.31 2.63
CA ILE A 174 9.01 -20.67 2.16
C ILE A 174 10.24 -21.30 2.83
N ALA A 175 10.17 -21.56 4.14
CA ALA A 175 11.26 -22.23 4.85
C ALA A 175 11.51 -23.66 4.33
N ILE A 176 10.45 -24.42 4.02
CA ILE A 176 10.59 -25.75 3.37
C ILE A 176 11.27 -25.62 2.01
N MET A 177 10.84 -24.67 1.17
CA MET A 177 11.46 -24.43 -0.14
C MET A 177 12.94 -24.02 0.02
N GLY A 178 13.28 -23.19 1.01
CA GLY A 178 14.65 -22.81 1.32
C GLY A 178 15.51 -23.99 1.76
N CYS A 179 14.99 -24.84 2.65
CA CYS A 179 15.63 -26.06 3.08
C CYS A 179 15.83 -27.07 1.92
N THR A 180 14.88 -27.14 1.00
CA THR A 180 15.02 -28.00 -0.19
C THR A 180 16.12 -27.49 -1.12
N ALA A 181 16.32 -26.19 -1.20
CA ALA A 181 17.35 -25.58 -2.04
C ALA A 181 18.76 -25.66 -1.42
N GLU A 182 18.88 -25.47 -0.10
CA GLU A 182 20.16 -25.38 0.63
C GLU A 182 19.98 -25.98 2.04
N SER A 183 19.91 -27.30 2.12
CA SER A 183 19.59 -28.04 3.35
C SER A 183 20.61 -27.81 4.48
N GLU A 184 21.86 -27.54 4.14
CA GLU A 184 22.96 -27.30 5.08
C GLU A 184 22.80 -26.04 5.95
N LEU A 185 21.95 -25.10 5.54
CA LEU A 185 21.65 -23.90 6.31
C LEU A 185 20.59 -24.14 7.41
N TYR A 186 19.85 -25.24 7.33
CA TYR A 186 18.71 -25.53 8.18
C TYR A 186 19.02 -26.69 9.13
N HIS A 187 18.81 -26.48 10.42
CA HIS A 187 18.93 -27.56 11.41
C HIS A 187 17.54 -28.19 11.67
N ARG A 188 16.53 -27.38 12.03
CA ARG A 188 15.13 -27.81 12.24
C ARG A 188 14.18 -26.74 11.73
N ILE A 189 12.99 -27.15 11.26
CA ILE A 189 11.91 -26.24 10.89
C ILE A 189 10.71 -26.53 11.80
N ILE A 190 10.25 -25.52 12.52
CA ILE A 190 9.09 -25.55 13.41
C ILE A 190 8.02 -24.67 12.77
N MET A 191 6.90 -25.24 12.39
CA MET A 191 5.81 -24.51 11.76
C MET A 191 4.65 -24.31 12.74
N VAL A 192 4.30 -23.06 12.98
CA VAL A 192 3.15 -22.67 13.79
C VAL A 192 2.00 -22.30 12.87
N ASN A 193 0.88 -23.00 13.03
CA ASN A 193 -0.35 -22.79 12.27
C ASN A 193 -0.13 -22.74 10.73
N PRO A 194 0.50 -23.78 10.14
CA PRO A 194 0.72 -23.80 8.70
C PRO A 194 -0.61 -23.88 7.95
N PRO A 195 -0.75 -23.22 6.79
CA PRO A 195 -1.97 -23.28 6.01
C PRO A 195 -2.21 -24.68 5.47
N SER A 196 -3.46 -25.12 5.47
CA SER A 196 -3.82 -26.40 4.87
C SER A 196 -3.63 -26.38 3.34
N GLU A 197 -3.39 -27.56 2.74
CA GLU A 197 -3.28 -27.69 1.28
C GLU A 197 -4.51 -27.09 0.55
N LYS A 198 -5.71 -27.28 1.11
CA LYS A 198 -6.94 -26.70 0.56
C LYS A 198 -6.93 -25.17 0.58
N ALA A 199 -6.32 -24.56 1.61
CA ALA A 199 -6.17 -23.10 1.68
C ALA A 199 -5.18 -22.61 0.63
N LEU A 200 -4.07 -23.28 0.43
CA LEU A 200 -3.08 -22.96 -0.60
C LEU A 200 -3.65 -23.07 -2.03
N ARG A 201 -4.51 -24.06 -2.29
CA ARG A 201 -5.18 -24.21 -3.60
C ARG A 201 -6.23 -23.15 -3.88
N LYS A 202 -6.75 -22.45 -2.85
CA LYS A 202 -7.73 -21.36 -2.97
C LYS A 202 -7.09 -20.00 -3.33
N TYR A 203 -5.78 -19.92 -3.43
CA TYR A 203 -5.13 -18.67 -3.84
C TYR A 203 -5.64 -18.23 -5.22
N PRO A 204 -5.84 -16.93 -5.43
CA PRO A 204 -6.63 -16.44 -6.54
C PRO A 204 -6.04 -16.85 -7.88
N LYS A 205 -6.76 -17.74 -8.56
CA LYS A 205 -6.48 -18.14 -9.95
C LYS A 205 -6.93 -17.06 -10.96
N THR A 206 -7.65 -16.05 -10.49
CA THR A 206 -8.28 -15.04 -11.33
C THR A 206 -7.39 -13.82 -11.52
N ASN A 207 -7.43 -13.33 -12.74
CA ASN A 207 -6.68 -12.20 -13.21
C ASN A 207 -7.23 -10.90 -12.58
N HIS A 208 -6.70 -10.48 -11.45
CA HIS A 208 -7.11 -9.25 -10.74
C HIS A 208 -6.51 -7.97 -11.36
N LYS A 209 -6.32 -7.93 -12.68
CA LYS A 209 -5.76 -6.76 -13.38
C LYS A 209 -6.53 -5.49 -13.04
N ALA A 210 -7.87 -5.53 -13.08
CA ALA A 210 -8.69 -4.37 -12.76
C ALA A 210 -8.50 -3.88 -11.32
N LEU A 211 -8.45 -4.80 -10.35
CA LEU A 211 -8.17 -4.48 -8.96
C LEU A 211 -6.77 -3.91 -8.78
N LYS A 212 -5.78 -4.46 -9.48
CA LYS A 212 -4.41 -3.92 -9.47
C LYS A 212 -4.38 -2.47 -9.95
N TYR A 213 -4.97 -2.15 -11.10
CA TYR A 213 -5.05 -0.77 -11.60
C TYR A 213 -5.77 0.17 -10.64
N LEU A 214 -6.84 -0.30 -9.99
CA LEU A 214 -7.57 0.49 -9.00
C LEU A 214 -6.69 0.82 -7.78
N LEU A 215 -5.94 -0.17 -7.28
CA LEU A 215 -5.04 -0.02 -6.14
C LEU A 215 -3.77 0.78 -6.49
N GLU A 216 -3.31 0.72 -7.73
CA GLU A 216 -2.18 1.53 -8.21
C GLU A 216 -2.56 3.00 -8.47
N CYS A 217 -3.85 3.34 -8.53
CA CYS A 217 -4.30 4.73 -8.65
C CYS A 217 -3.98 5.50 -7.34
N PRO A 218 -3.14 6.57 -7.40
CA PRO A 218 -2.58 7.20 -6.19
C PRO A 218 -3.62 7.70 -5.19
N LEU A 219 -4.77 8.19 -5.66
CA LEU A 219 -5.85 8.68 -4.79
C LEU A 219 -6.72 7.55 -4.27
N ILE A 220 -7.20 6.69 -5.17
CA ILE A 220 -8.16 5.63 -4.85
C ILE A 220 -7.47 4.52 -4.05
N GLY A 221 -6.32 4.06 -4.50
CA GLY A 221 -5.55 3.01 -3.85
C GLY A 221 -5.12 3.40 -2.43
N THR A 222 -4.62 4.63 -2.25
CA THR A 222 -4.25 5.13 -0.93
C THR A 222 -5.47 5.26 -0.01
N SER A 223 -6.62 5.70 -0.52
CA SER A 223 -7.85 5.79 0.27
C SER A 223 -8.36 4.41 0.69
N ILE A 224 -8.34 3.43 -0.22
CA ILE A 224 -8.70 2.04 0.07
C ILE A 224 -7.74 1.47 1.12
N TYR A 225 -6.44 1.67 0.94
CA TYR A 225 -5.42 1.23 1.89
C TYR A 225 -5.68 1.80 3.29
N ASN A 226 -5.84 3.11 3.41
CA ASN A 226 -6.11 3.78 4.68
C ASN A 226 -7.40 3.28 5.37
N MET A 227 -8.42 2.90 4.60
CA MET A 227 -9.68 2.38 5.12
C MET A 227 -9.54 0.92 5.59
N VAL A 228 -8.92 0.06 4.78
CA VAL A 228 -8.75 -1.37 5.06
C VAL A 228 -7.74 -1.60 6.18
N PHE A 229 -6.65 -0.82 6.22
CA PHE A 229 -5.60 -0.90 7.23
C PHE A 229 -5.72 0.19 8.30
N SER A 230 -6.92 0.70 8.53
CA SER A 230 -7.18 1.60 9.65
C SER A 230 -6.97 0.87 10.98
N LYS A 231 -6.58 1.62 12.02
CA LYS A 231 -6.41 1.10 13.38
C LYS A 231 -7.63 0.28 13.85
N HIS A 232 -8.84 0.75 13.52
CA HIS A 232 -10.08 0.07 13.87
C HIS A 232 -10.28 -1.25 13.10
N ALA A 233 -9.97 -1.27 11.79
CA ALA A 233 -10.07 -2.48 10.98
C ALA A 233 -9.06 -3.56 11.42
N ILE A 234 -7.83 -3.15 11.75
CA ILE A 234 -6.79 -4.04 12.27
C ILE A 234 -7.19 -4.60 13.64
N ALA A 235 -7.67 -3.76 14.56
CA ALA A 235 -8.15 -4.22 15.87
C ALA A 235 -9.26 -5.26 15.73
N LYS A 236 -10.25 -5.01 14.86
CA LYS A 236 -11.35 -5.94 14.60
C LYS A 236 -10.87 -7.28 14.00
N GLU A 237 -9.83 -7.26 13.20
CA GLU A 237 -9.27 -8.50 12.62
C GLU A 237 -8.47 -9.29 13.68
N LEU A 238 -7.73 -8.60 14.54
CA LEU A 238 -7.03 -9.21 15.66
C LEU A 238 -8.01 -9.86 16.66
N ASP A 239 -9.10 -9.18 17.01
CA ASP A 239 -10.13 -9.74 17.88
C ASP A 239 -10.70 -11.05 17.32
N LYS A 240 -10.91 -11.15 16.02
CA LYS A 240 -11.38 -12.39 15.38
C LYS A 240 -10.36 -13.53 15.44
N GLN A 241 -9.05 -13.23 15.48
CA GLN A 241 -8.01 -14.25 15.49
C GLN A 241 -7.70 -14.75 16.91
N ILE A 242 -7.97 -13.94 17.94
CA ILE A 242 -7.70 -14.27 19.34
C ILE A 242 -8.83 -15.08 19.97
N PHE A 243 -10.07 -14.96 19.47
CA PHE A 243 -11.27 -15.57 20.05
C PHE A 243 -11.88 -16.72 19.22
N VAL A 244 -11.06 -17.39 18.39
CA VAL A 244 -11.48 -18.64 17.70
C VAL A 244 -10.81 -19.86 18.31
#